data_ba433690207d0aadb7f94e00dde4008b
#
_entry.id   ba433690207d0aadb7f94e00dde4008b
#
_cell.length_a   1.000
_cell.length_b   1.000
_cell.length_c   1.000
_cell.angle_alpha   90.00
_cell.angle_beta   90.00
_cell.angle_gamma   90.00
#
_symmetry.space_group_name_H-M   'P 1'
#
loop_
_entity.id
_entity.type
_entity.pdbx_description
1 polymer ?
#
loop_
_entity_poly.entity_id
_entity_poly.type
_entity_poly.pdbx_seq_one_letter_code
_entity_poly.pdbx_strand_id
1 'polypeptide(L)'
;MKLATLFFCMMIPLALLAQDVKKEAAEFLKMYNSLEQKIITVAGEAQWASSTDVSDQHTGERIGADKASAAFTGSPYIVTTCKELLKHKDQLDALTVRQLNKILYLAAHYPGTIPELVAQRVTAEANQSAILDGFTFCLDKQGDKCVVPTTPNIIDDSLRTSTNLAERKKMWEVSKQTGPALKPGLVKLQGLRNNMAQEMGYSSYFGLEVSDYDMKVPELMGLMNTSIDALKPLYQQLHCWTKYKLAERFNQPVPKKIPAHWLGNRWSQAWPGLAEGVDLDNLYSDKTPEWIIKQGEKFYVSLGMPPLPESFWTKSDLYALPPGAERKKNTHASAWHIDLDKDVRSLMSVKADAEWFETAHHELGHIYYYLAYSNPDVPILLREGANRAFHEAIGDLIGIAARQVPYLKEIGLMPKDMKIDQTQWLLSEALDNAVVFIPWSCGTMTHWEHDFYEDKLSPDEYNKRWWKYVGEFQGVEPPQERGEEFCDAATKTHINDDPAGYYDYSMAFLIKYQLHNYIAKNILHQDPHNCNYYGNKEVGKFLWDLLKLGATKDWREVIKEKTGEEISPKGMLEYFAPLEQYLKEQNANREVSWE
;
A
#
# COMPACT_ATOMS: atom_id res chain seq x y z
N MET A 1 -8.02 25.36 -60.09
CA MET A 1 -9.23 25.48 -59.27
C MET A 1 -10.01 24.16 -59.02
N LYS A 2 -9.56 22.99 -59.48
CA LYS A 2 -10.28 21.70 -59.29
C LYS A 2 -9.68 20.78 -58.20
N LEU A 3 -8.48 21.08 -57.65
CA LEU A 3 -7.86 20.28 -56.56
C LEU A 3 -8.29 20.71 -55.15
N ALA A 4 -8.68 21.97 -54.95
CA ALA A 4 -9.10 22.46 -53.64
C ALA A 4 -10.51 21.97 -53.20
N THR A 5 -11.37 21.65 -54.15
CA THR A 5 -12.75 21.19 -53.88
C THR A 5 -12.80 19.71 -53.46
N LEU A 6 -11.84 18.88 -53.89
CA LEU A 6 -11.77 17.46 -53.44
C LEU A 6 -11.25 17.31 -52.02
N PHE A 7 -10.39 18.22 -51.55
CA PHE A 7 -9.86 18.19 -50.16
C PHE A 7 -10.91 18.63 -49.12
N PHE A 8 -11.82 19.52 -49.53
CA PHE A 8 -12.90 20.01 -48.63
C PHE A 8 -14.02 18.98 -48.44
N CYS A 9 -14.30 18.13 -49.43
CA CYS A 9 -15.30 17.07 -49.35
C CYS A 9 -14.83 15.86 -48.53
N MET A 10 -13.51 15.61 -48.35
CA MET A 10 -12.99 14.54 -47.49
C MET A 10 -12.87 14.94 -46.01
N MET A 11 -12.74 16.24 -45.70
CA MET A 11 -12.65 16.70 -44.30
C MET A 11 -14.02 16.78 -43.59
N ILE A 12 -15.09 17.01 -44.32
CA ILE A 12 -16.44 17.12 -43.74
C ILE A 12 -16.94 15.79 -43.15
N PRO A 13 -16.83 14.63 -43.80
CA PRO A 13 -17.26 13.37 -43.19
C PRO A 13 -16.38 12.93 -41.99
N LEU A 14 -15.07 13.22 -42.01
CA LEU A 14 -14.21 12.93 -40.85
C LEU A 14 -14.53 13.80 -39.64
N ALA A 15 -14.84 15.06 -39.83
CA ALA A 15 -15.23 15.97 -38.76
C ALA A 15 -16.62 15.61 -38.14
N LEU A 16 -17.56 15.18 -38.99
CA LEU A 16 -18.87 14.68 -38.54
C LEU A 16 -18.76 13.37 -37.77
N LEU A 17 -17.92 12.41 -38.22
CA LEU A 17 -17.64 11.17 -37.52
C LEU A 17 -16.95 11.42 -36.18
N ALA A 18 -15.98 12.34 -36.11
CA ALA A 18 -15.30 12.71 -34.88
C ALA A 18 -16.24 13.41 -33.86
N GLN A 19 -17.20 14.17 -34.34
CA GLN A 19 -18.20 14.81 -33.50
C GLN A 19 -19.21 13.82 -32.94
N ASP A 20 -19.54 12.77 -33.70
CA ASP A 20 -20.40 11.67 -33.25
C ASP A 20 -19.70 10.83 -32.14
N VAL A 21 -18.43 10.44 -32.34
CA VAL A 21 -17.68 9.66 -31.35
C VAL A 21 -17.51 10.41 -30.02
N LYS A 22 -17.19 11.70 -30.07
CA LYS A 22 -17.10 12.53 -28.84
C LYS A 22 -18.41 12.59 -28.08
N LYS A 23 -19.51 12.76 -28.79
CA LYS A 23 -20.84 12.81 -28.19
C LYS A 23 -21.23 11.46 -27.59
N GLU A 24 -20.97 10.36 -28.31
CA GLU A 24 -21.23 9.01 -27.84
C GLU A 24 -20.42 8.68 -26.57
N ALA A 25 -19.14 9.02 -26.55
CA ALA A 25 -18.27 8.84 -25.38
C ALA A 25 -18.79 9.67 -24.17
N ALA A 26 -19.19 10.92 -24.40
CA ALA A 26 -19.71 11.78 -23.32
C ALA A 26 -21.03 11.25 -22.74
N GLU A 27 -21.95 10.77 -23.61
CA GLU A 27 -23.23 10.18 -23.17
C GLU A 27 -22.99 8.87 -22.41
N PHE A 28 -22.10 8.02 -22.91
CA PHE A 28 -21.72 6.78 -22.25
C PHE A 28 -21.12 7.03 -20.86
N LEU A 29 -20.12 7.92 -20.75
CA LEU A 29 -19.46 8.25 -19.48
C LEU A 29 -20.42 8.92 -18.49
N LYS A 30 -21.35 9.76 -18.96
CA LYS A 30 -22.38 10.34 -18.11
C LYS A 30 -23.30 9.28 -17.51
N MET A 31 -23.72 8.32 -18.31
CA MET A 31 -24.52 7.18 -17.86
C MET A 31 -23.70 6.32 -16.88
N TYR A 32 -22.48 5.95 -17.24
CA TYR A 32 -21.61 5.10 -16.42
C TYR A 32 -21.35 5.74 -15.04
N ASN A 33 -20.83 6.96 -15.00
CA ASN A 33 -20.51 7.66 -13.74
C ASN A 33 -21.76 7.79 -12.83
N SER A 34 -22.95 8.05 -13.41
CA SER A 34 -24.18 8.16 -12.63
C SER A 34 -24.65 6.83 -12.02
N LEU A 35 -24.45 5.71 -12.71
CA LEU A 35 -24.78 4.38 -12.21
C LEU A 35 -23.73 3.88 -11.22
N GLU A 36 -22.46 4.05 -11.57
CA GLU A 36 -21.31 3.67 -10.73
C GLU A 36 -21.39 4.29 -9.35
N GLN A 37 -21.64 5.62 -9.26
CA GLN A 37 -21.77 6.29 -7.97
C GLN A 37 -22.86 5.65 -7.08
N LYS A 38 -24.00 5.29 -7.66
CA LYS A 38 -25.11 4.67 -6.91
C LYS A 38 -24.77 3.26 -6.45
N ILE A 39 -24.11 2.50 -7.32
CA ILE A 39 -23.71 1.12 -7.03
C ILE A 39 -22.63 1.12 -5.94
N ILE A 40 -21.62 1.98 -6.07
CA ILE A 40 -20.56 2.12 -5.06
C ILE A 40 -21.14 2.58 -3.72
N THR A 41 -22.12 3.50 -3.72
CA THR A 41 -22.77 3.93 -2.47
C THR A 41 -23.45 2.75 -1.77
N VAL A 42 -24.18 1.91 -2.50
CA VAL A 42 -24.82 0.72 -1.93
C VAL A 42 -23.80 -0.29 -1.43
N ALA A 43 -22.74 -0.53 -2.21
CA ALA A 43 -21.67 -1.45 -1.82
C ALA A 43 -20.89 -0.91 -0.60
N GLY A 44 -20.59 0.38 -0.59
CA GLY A 44 -19.90 1.06 0.52
C GLY A 44 -20.70 1.00 1.83
N GLU A 45 -22.00 1.20 1.79
CA GLU A 45 -22.85 1.06 2.99
C GLU A 45 -22.88 -0.40 3.49
N ALA A 46 -22.96 -1.38 2.59
CA ALA A 46 -22.95 -2.80 2.97
C ALA A 46 -21.58 -3.23 3.53
N GLN A 47 -20.48 -2.76 2.93
CA GLN A 47 -19.12 -2.99 3.43
C GLN A 47 -18.91 -2.31 4.79
N TRP A 48 -19.40 -1.07 4.96
CA TRP A 48 -19.37 -0.34 6.23
C TRP A 48 -20.11 -1.10 7.32
N ALA A 49 -21.35 -1.55 7.07
CA ALA A 49 -22.11 -2.32 8.01
C ALA A 49 -21.38 -3.62 8.42
N SER A 50 -20.83 -4.37 7.45
CA SER A 50 -20.10 -5.61 7.72
C SER A 50 -18.79 -5.40 8.48
N SER A 51 -18.19 -4.21 8.42
CA SER A 51 -16.94 -3.88 9.11
C SER A 51 -17.18 -3.32 10.52
N THR A 52 -18.29 -2.62 10.73
CA THR A 52 -18.64 -2.00 12.02
C THR A 52 -19.53 -2.86 12.91
N ASP A 53 -20.26 -3.81 12.31
CA ASP A 53 -21.09 -4.79 13.02
C ASP A 53 -21.00 -6.16 12.32
N VAL A 54 -19.94 -6.90 12.68
CA VAL A 54 -19.61 -8.18 12.03
C VAL A 54 -20.66 -9.23 12.38
N SER A 55 -21.47 -9.60 11.38
CA SER A 55 -22.52 -10.62 11.46
C SER A 55 -22.64 -11.38 10.15
N ASP A 56 -23.24 -12.58 10.18
CA ASP A 56 -23.52 -13.36 8.98
C ASP A 56 -24.47 -12.62 8.01
N GLN A 57 -25.43 -11.84 8.57
CA GLN A 57 -26.34 -11.02 7.79
C GLN A 57 -25.57 -9.94 7.01
N HIS A 58 -24.80 -9.08 7.70
CA HIS A 58 -24.07 -7.99 7.07
C HIS A 58 -23.01 -8.51 6.11
N THR A 59 -22.38 -9.65 6.42
CA THR A 59 -21.45 -10.32 5.50
C THR A 59 -22.17 -10.77 4.22
N GLY A 60 -23.37 -11.34 4.34
CA GLY A 60 -24.20 -11.73 3.20
C GLY A 60 -24.63 -10.54 2.33
N GLU A 61 -25.05 -9.45 2.96
CA GLU A 61 -25.43 -8.19 2.29
C GLU A 61 -24.24 -7.60 1.52
N ARG A 62 -23.05 -7.55 2.13
CA ARG A 62 -21.81 -7.12 1.47
C ARG A 62 -21.49 -7.97 0.25
N ILE A 63 -21.50 -9.30 0.38
CA ILE A 63 -21.22 -10.21 -0.74
C ILE A 63 -22.22 -9.99 -1.89
N GLY A 64 -23.49 -9.73 -1.58
CA GLY A 64 -24.52 -9.42 -2.57
C GLY A 64 -24.24 -8.12 -3.33
N ALA A 65 -23.87 -7.07 -2.60
CA ALA A 65 -23.54 -5.76 -3.16
C ALA A 65 -22.26 -5.79 -4.00
N ASP A 66 -21.21 -6.46 -3.52
CA ASP A 66 -19.93 -6.64 -4.25
C ASP A 66 -20.14 -7.39 -5.57
N LYS A 67 -20.98 -8.45 -5.58
CA LYS A 67 -21.35 -9.18 -6.81
C LYS A 67 -22.13 -8.30 -7.80
N ALA A 68 -23.02 -7.43 -7.31
CA ALA A 68 -23.78 -6.52 -8.17
C ALA A 68 -22.85 -5.47 -8.80
N SER A 69 -21.90 -4.92 -8.03
CA SER A 69 -20.89 -3.98 -8.51
C SER A 69 -20.00 -4.64 -9.58
N ALA A 70 -19.46 -5.82 -9.31
CA ALA A 70 -18.66 -6.59 -10.27
C ALA A 70 -19.43 -6.92 -11.57
N ALA A 71 -20.70 -7.30 -11.46
CA ALA A 71 -21.54 -7.59 -12.63
C ALA A 71 -21.83 -6.34 -13.49
N PHE A 72 -21.96 -5.17 -12.86
CA PHE A 72 -22.11 -3.90 -13.57
C PHE A 72 -20.82 -3.52 -14.30
N THR A 73 -19.72 -3.40 -13.56
CA THR A 73 -18.43 -2.95 -14.08
C THR A 73 -17.91 -3.89 -15.19
N GLY A 74 -17.99 -5.19 -14.97
CA GLY A 74 -17.57 -6.23 -15.91
C GLY A 74 -18.57 -6.56 -17.02
N SER A 75 -19.72 -5.85 -17.14
CA SER A 75 -20.74 -6.24 -18.10
C SER A 75 -20.22 -6.23 -19.55
N PRO A 76 -20.64 -7.22 -20.40
CA PRO A 76 -20.20 -7.27 -21.80
C PRO A 76 -20.49 -5.99 -22.56
N TYR A 77 -21.60 -5.32 -22.27
CA TYR A 77 -21.95 -4.04 -22.88
C TYR A 77 -20.91 -2.96 -22.55
N ILE A 78 -20.54 -2.79 -21.27
CA ILE A 78 -19.57 -1.79 -20.82
C ILE A 78 -18.20 -2.08 -21.41
N VAL A 79 -17.71 -3.32 -21.31
CA VAL A 79 -16.42 -3.73 -21.85
C VAL A 79 -16.34 -3.49 -23.36
N THR A 80 -17.38 -3.89 -24.11
CA THR A 80 -17.41 -3.74 -25.56
C THR A 80 -17.46 -2.27 -25.95
N THR A 81 -18.32 -1.48 -25.32
CA THR A 81 -18.46 -0.04 -25.61
C THR A 81 -17.14 0.70 -25.35
N CYS A 82 -16.47 0.46 -24.23
CA CYS A 82 -15.17 1.07 -23.95
C CYS A 82 -14.12 0.69 -24.99
N LYS A 83 -14.04 -0.61 -25.37
CA LYS A 83 -13.09 -1.07 -26.40
C LYS A 83 -13.38 -0.43 -27.77
N GLU A 84 -14.64 -0.27 -28.17
CA GLU A 84 -15.00 0.40 -29.44
C GLU A 84 -14.66 1.88 -29.41
N LEU A 85 -15.00 2.62 -28.36
CA LEU A 85 -14.68 4.03 -28.23
C LEU A 85 -13.15 4.27 -28.23
N LEU A 86 -12.36 3.42 -27.59
CA LEU A 86 -10.89 3.52 -27.56
C LEU A 86 -10.23 3.24 -28.90
N LYS A 87 -10.90 2.60 -29.87
CA LYS A 87 -10.39 2.53 -31.25
C LYS A 87 -10.27 3.92 -31.90
N HIS A 88 -11.00 4.89 -31.37
CA HIS A 88 -11.03 6.27 -31.82
C HIS A 88 -10.38 7.25 -30.81
N LYS A 89 -9.48 6.75 -29.94
CA LYS A 89 -8.85 7.54 -28.87
C LYS A 89 -8.20 8.84 -29.35
N ASP A 90 -7.66 8.85 -30.58
CA ASP A 90 -7.01 10.05 -31.19
C ASP A 90 -8.02 11.19 -31.45
N GLN A 91 -9.32 10.90 -31.40
CA GLN A 91 -10.40 11.88 -31.56
C GLN A 91 -10.99 12.32 -30.22
N LEU A 92 -10.64 11.66 -29.12
CA LEU A 92 -11.11 11.93 -27.77
C LEU A 92 -10.10 12.81 -27.00
N ASP A 93 -10.57 13.53 -26.00
CA ASP A 93 -9.67 14.22 -25.08
C ASP A 93 -9.03 13.24 -24.08
N ALA A 94 -7.92 13.67 -23.47
CA ALA A 94 -7.14 12.82 -22.57
C ALA A 94 -7.94 12.34 -21.36
N LEU A 95 -8.83 13.19 -20.79
CA LEU A 95 -9.65 12.84 -19.64
C LEU A 95 -10.71 11.79 -19.98
N THR A 96 -11.31 11.88 -21.17
CA THR A 96 -12.22 10.86 -21.71
C THR A 96 -11.51 9.52 -21.88
N VAL A 97 -10.33 9.51 -22.52
CA VAL A 97 -9.52 8.29 -22.71
C VAL A 97 -9.13 7.67 -21.35
N ARG A 98 -8.75 8.50 -20.37
CA ARG A 98 -8.40 8.05 -19.04
C ARG A 98 -9.56 7.36 -18.34
N GLN A 99 -10.76 7.92 -18.37
CA GLN A 99 -11.96 7.30 -17.82
C GLN A 99 -12.28 5.96 -18.50
N LEU A 100 -12.19 5.87 -19.81
CA LEU A 100 -12.44 4.62 -20.56
C LEU A 100 -11.41 3.53 -20.19
N ASN A 101 -10.13 3.89 -20.04
CA ASN A 101 -9.10 2.96 -19.59
C ASN A 101 -9.34 2.50 -18.14
N LYS A 102 -9.73 3.41 -17.23
CA LYS A 102 -10.05 3.05 -15.85
C LYS A 102 -11.24 2.08 -15.78
N ILE A 103 -12.28 2.29 -16.58
CA ILE A 103 -13.40 1.34 -16.67
C ILE A 103 -12.92 -0.05 -17.12
N LEU A 104 -12.04 -0.13 -18.14
CA LEU A 104 -11.50 -1.42 -18.59
C LEU A 104 -10.59 -2.07 -17.56
N TYR A 105 -9.79 -1.31 -16.83
CA TYR A 105 -9.01 -1.81 -15.70
C TYR A 105 -9.90 -2.45 -14.64
N LEU A 106 -10.92 -1.72 -14.17
CA LEU A 106 -11.88 -2.24 -13.18
C LEU A 106 -12.62 -3.47 -13.70
N ALA A 107 -13.06 -3.44 -14.97
CA ALA A 107 -13.75 -4.56 -15.61
C ALA A 107 -12.85 -5.80 -15.76
N ALA A 108 -11.53 -5.63 -15.85
CA ALA A 108 -10.59 -6.74 -16.03
C ALA A 108 -10.50 -7.66 -14.82
N HIS A 109 -10.96 -7.21 -13.65
CA HIS A 109 -11.03 -8.07 -12.48
C HIS A 109 -12.20 -9.05 -12.52
N TYR A 110 -13.31 -8.69 -13.17
CA TYR A 110 -14.53 -9.55 -13.26
C TYR A 110 -15.20 -9.44 -14.65
N PRO A 111 -14.48 -9.70 -15.77
CA PRO A 111 -15.02 -9.46 -17.10
C PRO A 111 -16.14 -10.44 -17.45
N GLY A 112 -17.35 -9.93 -17.60
CA GLY A 112 -18.54 -10.72 -17.97
C GLY A 112 -18.51 -11.26 -19.40
N THR A 113 -17.48 -10.92 -20.18
CA THR A 113 -17.21 -11.49 -21.51
C THR A 113 -16.63 -12.91 -21.46
N ILE A 114 -16.11 -13.33 -20.30
CA ILE A 114 -15.49 -14.64 -20.05
C ILE A 114 -15.96 -15.22 -18.70
N PRO A 115 -17.30 -15.41 -18.49
CA PRO A 115 -17.86 -15.70 -17.18
C PRO A 115 -17.39 -17.03 -16.57
N GLU A 116 -17.11 -18.06 -17.40
CA GLU A 116 -16.60 -19.33 -16.91
C GLU A 116 -15.21 -19.21 -16.28
N LEU A 117 -14.32 -18.42 -16.88
CA LEU A 117 -12.97 -18.18 -16.37
C LEU A 117 -13.02 -17.37 -15.06
N VAL A 118 -13.89 -16.36 -14.99
CA VAL A 118 -14.16 -15.59 -13.78
C VAL A 118 -14.66 -16.50 -12.65
N ALA A 119 -15.64 -17.37 -12.91
CA ALA A 119 -16.17 -18.30 -11.91
C ALA A 119 -15.09 -19.27 -11.38
N GLN A 120 -14.22 -19.77 -12.25
CA GLN A 120 -13.09 -20.63 -11.86
C GLN A 120 -12.08 -19.87 -10.98
N ARG A 121 -11.76 -18.61 -11.32
CA ARG A 121 -10.86 -17.77 -10.52
C ARG A 121 -11.44 -17.49 -9.15
N VAL A 122 -12.66 -16.99 -9.07
CA VAL A 122 -13.35 -16.68 -7.80
C VAL A 122 -13.40 -17.91 -6.89
N THR A 123 -13.71 -19.09 -7.46
CA THR A 123 -13.69 -20.35 -6.68
C THR A 123 -12.28 -20.69 -6.19
N ALA A 124 -11.26 -20.50 -7.01
CA ALA A 124 -9.86 -20.79 -6.63
C ALA A 124 -9.36 -19.80 -5.55
N GLU A 125 -9.71 -18.53 -5.63
CA GLU A 125 -9.38 -17.51 -4.63
C GLU A 125 -10.09 -17.80 -3.29
N ALA A 126 -11.37 -18.13 -3.31
CA ALA A 126 -12.10 -18.51 -2.10
C ALA A 126 -11.49 -19.75 -1.42
N ASN A 127 -11.09 -20.76 -2.18
CA ASN A 127 -10.40 -21.93 -1.64
C ASN A 127 -9.02 -21.57 -1.06
N GLN A 128 -8.27 -20.69 -1.72
CA GLN A 128 -6.97 -20.22 -1.26
C GLN A 128 -7.08 -19.46 0.07
N SER A 129 -8.04 -18.54 0.16
CA SER A 129 -8.33 -17.82 1.40
C SER A 129 -8.77 -18.76 2.52
N ALA A 130 -9.61 -19.75 2.24
CA ALA A 130 -10.04 -20.72 3.23
C ALA A 130 -8.88 -21.55 3.80
N ILE A 131 -7.88 -21.89 2.96
CA ILE A 131 -6.65 -22.56 3.43
C ILE A 131 -5.81 -21.59 4.26
N LEU A 132 -5.61 -20.36 3.81
CA LEU A 132 -4.80 -19.36 4.48
C LEU A 132 -5.35 -19.03 5.87
N ASP A 133 -6.64 -18.72 5.96
CA ASP A 133 -7.30 -18.26 7.18
C ASP A 133 -7.59 -19.41 8.16
N GLY A 134 -7.90 -20.59 7.63
CA GLY A 134 -8.23 -21.79 8.39
C GLY A 134 -7.02 -22.62 8.84
N PHE A 135 -5.79 -22.22 8.48
CA PHE A 135 -4.60 -23.03 8.75
C PHE A 135 -4.27 -23.11 10.24
N THR A 136 -4.07 -24.33 10.74
CA THR A 136 -3.61 -24.58 12.12
C THR A 136 -2.10 -24.77 12.15
N PHE A 137 -1.37 -23.79 12.64
CA PHE A 137 0.06 -23.90 12.91
C PHE A 137 0.32 -24.84 14.08
N CYS A 138 1.33 -25.67 13.97
CA CYS A 138 1.59 -26.73 14.92
C CYS A 138 3.03 -26.77 15.40
N LEU A 139 3.21 -26.59 16.71
CA LEU A 139 4.53 -26.68 17.36
C LEU A 139 4.98 -28.12 17.56
N ASP A 140 4.03 -29.06 17.77
CA ASP A 140 4.35 -30.45 17.97
C ASP A 140 3.26 -31.36 17.40
N LYS A 141 3.66 -32.43 16.70
CA LYS A 141 2.78 -33.39 16.04
C LYS A 141 3.03 -34.81 16.53
N GLN A 142 1.98 -35.57 16.69
CA GLN A 142 2.03 -37.04 16.85
C GLN A 142 1.44 -37.69 15.60
N GLY A 143 2.31 -38.17 14.70
CA GLY A 143 1.92 -38.51 13.33
C GLY A 143 1.39 -37.28 12.61
N ASP A 144 0.22 -37.40 11.99
CA ASP A 144 -0.42 -36.26 11.31
C ASP A 144 -1.26 -35.35 12.23
N LYS A 145 -1.44 -35.74 13.50
CA LYS A 145 -2.25 -34.97 14.44
C LYS A 145 -1.42 -33.88 15.13
N CYS A 146 -1.91 -32.65 15.07
CA CYS A 146 -1.37 -31.56 15.87
C CYS A 146 -1.73 -31.73 17.34
N VAL A 147 -0.72 -31.76 18.22
CA VAL A 147 -0.90 -31.88 19.67
C VAL A 147 -0.63 -30.58 20.40
N VAL A 148 0.17 -29.69 19.80
CA VAL A 148 0.43 -28.35 20.36
C VAL A 148 0.20 -27.31 19.26
N PRO A 149 -1.05 -26.85 19.09
CA PRO A 149 -1.36 -25.76 18.13
C PRO A 149 -0.80 -24.42 18.60
N THR A 150 -0.55 -23.52 17.65
CA THR A 150 -0.15 -22.14 17.92
C THR A 150 -0.85 -21.19 16.94
N THR A 151 -0.69 -19.89 17.16
CA THR A 151 -1.29 -18.84 16.32
C THR A 151 -0.23 -17.93 15.73
N PRO A 152 -0.51 -17.21 14.63
CA PRO A 152 0.38 -16.20 14.07
C PRO A 152 0.88 -15.19 15.12
N ASN A 153 0.00 -14.69 15.98
CA ASN A 153 0.36 -13.72 17.01
C ASN A 153 1.38 -14.27 18.01
N ILE A 154 1.22 -15.51 18.47
CA ILE A 154 2.19 -16.16 19.37
C ILE A 154 3.54 -16.35 18.67
N ILE A 155 3.52 -16.71 17.39
CA ILE A 155 4.74 -16.83 16.57
C ILE A 155 5.45 -15.48 16.48
N ASP A 156 4.74 -14.42 16.12
CA ASP A 156 5.28 -13.08 15.96
C ASP A 156 5.82 -12.52 17.30
N ASP A 157 5.09 -12.71 18.40
CA ASP A 157 5.52 -12.30 19.73
C ASP A 157 6.80 -13.05 20.16
N SER A 158 6.87 -14.35 19.91
CA SER A 158 8.06 -15.15 20.22
C SER A 158 9.27 -14.72 19.37
N LEU A 159 9.08 -14.48 18.07
CA LEU A 159 10.14 -13.97 17.20
C LEU A 159 10.63 -12.57 17.60
N ARG A 160 9.77 -11.75 18.18
CA ARG A 160 10.11 -10.39 18.60
C ARG A 160 10.83 -10.37 19.96
N THR A 161 10.41 -11.22 20.90
CA THR A 161 10.82 -11.12 22.32
C THR A 161 11.80 -12.18 22.78
N SER A 162 11.75 -13.42 22.24
CA SER A 162 12.61 -14.51 22.69
C SER A 162 14.09 -14.25 22.35
N THR A 163 14.97 -14.57 23.32
CA THR A 163 16.42 -14.57 23.13
C THR A 163 16.97 -15.99 22.87
N ASN A 164 16.12 -17.02 22.91
CA ASN A 164 16.49 -18.41 22.65
C ASN A 164 16.45 -18.70 21.15
N LEU A 165 17.60 -18.89 20.53
CA LEU A 165 17.71 -19.15 19.09
C LEU A 165 17.02 -20.45 18.64
N ALA A 166 17.02 -21.51 19.47
CA ALA A 166 16.35 -22.75 19.13
C ALA A 166 14.82 -22.57 19.09
N GLU A 167 14.26 -21.81 20.03
CA GLU A 167 12.85 -21.43 20.05
C GLU A 167 12.51 -20.55 18.85
N ARG A 168 13.30 -19.51 18.56
CA ARG A 168 13.12 -18.63 17.40
C ARG A 168 13.14 -19.41 16.10
N LYS A 169 14.10 -20.33 15.95
CA LYS A 169 14.16 -21.21 14.77
C LYS A 169 12.90 -22.04 14.62
N LYS A 170 12.44 -22.66 15.71
CA LYS A 170 11.21 -23.47 15.72
C LYS A 170 9.99 -22.63 15.34
N MET A 171 9.83 -21.45 15.92
CA MET A 171 8.71 -20.54 15.63
C MET A 171 8.74 -20.06 14.18
N TRP A 172 9.93 -19.71 13.66
CA TRP A 172 10.09 -19.32 12.28
C TRP A 172 9.72 -20.46 11.32
N GLU A 173 10.21 -21.68 11.55
CA GLU A 173 9.88 -22.87 10.74
C GLU A 173 8.39 -23.18 10.77
N VAL A 174 7.75 -23.09 11.93
CA VAL A 174 6.31 -23.27 12.09
C VAL A 174 5.55 -22.23 11.29
N SER A 175 6.00 -20.98 11.25
CA SER A 175 5.38 -19.92 10.46
C SER A 175 5.32 -20.20 8.95
N LYS A 176 6.15 -21.15 8.46
CA LYS A 176 6.22 -21.55 7.05
C LYS A 176 5.37 -22.78 6.70
N GLN A 177 4.67 -23.36 7.66
CA GLN A 177 3.89 -24.59 7.44
C GLN A 177 2.72 -24.43 6.46
N THR A 178 2.20 -23.22 6.23
CA THR A 178 1.12 -22.97 5.27
C THR A 178 1.58 -23.11 3.81
N GLY A 179 2.86 -22.87 3.52
CA GLY A 179 3.39 -22.80 2.14
C GLY A 179 3.07 -24.03 1.29
N PRO A 180 3.37 -25.24 1.74
CA PRO A 180 3.04 -26.46 0.99
C PRO A 180 1.55 -26.64 0.72
N ALA A 181 0.69 -26.24 1.67
CA ALA A 181 -0.78 -26.33 1.52
C ALA A 181 -1.32 -25.34 0.50
N LEU A 182 -0.71 -24.15 0.40
CA LEU A 182 -1.10 -23.06 -0.50
C LEU A 182 -0.56 -23.23 -1.93
N LYS A 183 0.57 -23.93 -2.10
CA LYS A 183 1.27 -24.08 -3.40
C LYS A 183 0.35 -24.54 -4.53
N PRO A 184 -0.47 -25.61 -4.40
CA PRO A 184 -1.32 -26.10 -5.49
C PRO A 184 -2.36 -25.06 -5.95
N GLY A 185 -2.95 -24.33 -5.00
CA GLY A 185 -3.89 -23.25 -5.30
C GLY A 185 -3.21 -22.07 -6.00
N LEU A 186 -2.00 -21.72 -5.57
CA LEU A 186 -1.21 -20.65 -6.16
C LEU A 186 -0.83 -20.97 -7.62
N VAL A 187 -0.43 -22.22 -7.92
CA VAL A 187 -0.19 -22.67 -9.31
C VAL A 187 -1.43 -22.50 -10.18
N LYS A 188 -2.60 -22.87 -9.67
CA LYS A 188 -3.86 -22.69 -10.38
C LYS A 188 -4.19 -21.23 -10.62
N LEU A 189 -4.00 -20.38 -9.59
CA LEU A 189 -4.29 -18.95 -9.64
C LEU A 189 -3.37 -18.19 -10.61
N GLN A 190 -2.10 -18.56 -10.73
CA GLN A 190 -1.19 -17.99 -11.73
C GLN A 190 -1.78 -18.08 -13.14
N GLY A 191 -2.24 -19.27 -13.53
CA GLY A 191 -2.84 -19.49 -14.85
C GLY A 191 -4.16 -18.76 -15.04
N LEU A 192 -5.07 -18.83 -14.05
CA LEU A 192 -6.37 -18.19 -14.14
C LEU A 192 -6.28 -16.67 -14.21
N ARG A 193 -5.45 -16.06 -13.36
CA ARG A 193 -5.23 -14.60 -13.34
C ARG A 193 -4.60 -14.10 -14.63
N ASN A 194 -3.54 -14.78 -15.12
CA ASN A 194 -2.89 -14.42 -16.38
C ASN A 194 -3.84 -14.58 -17.59
N ASN A 195 -4.56 -15.68 -17.69
CA ASN A 195 -5.49 -15.91 -18.80
C ASN A 195 -6.56 -14.82 -18.84
N MET A 196 -7.09 -14.43 -17.69
CA MET A 196 -8.09 -13.37 -17.60
C MET A 196 -7.54 -12.01 -18.01
N ALA A 197 -6.35 -11.63 -17.53
CA ALA A 197 -5.70 -10.39 -17.92
C ALA A 197 -5.41 -10.36 -19.43
N GLN A 198 -4.95 -11.48 -20.02
CA GLN A 198 -4.66 -11.59 -21.43
C GLN A 198 -5.93 -11.47 -22.32
N GLU A 199 -7.06 -12.05 -21.92
CA GLU A 199 -8.35 -11.88 -22.61
C GLU A 199 -8.83 -10.41 -22.60
N MET A 200 -8.43 -9.65 -21.59
CA MET A 200 -8.72 -8.23 -21.50
C MET A 200 -7.72 -7.35 -22.26
N GLY A 201 -6.61 -7.94 -22.76
CA GLY A 201 -5.61 -7.28 -23.60
C GLY A 201 -4.33 -6.85 -22.88
N TYR A 202 -4.11 -7.32 -21.65
CA TYR A 202 -2.87 -7.08 -20.91
C TYR A 202 -1.85 -8.21 -21.13
N SER A 203 -0.56 -7.94 -20.90
CA SER A 203 0.50 -8.95 -21.07
C SER A 203 0.36 -10.10 -20.07
N SER A 204 0.06 -9.77 -18.83
CA SER A 204 -0.07 -10.66 -17.69
C SER A 204 -0.98 -10.03 -16.63
N TYR A 205 -1.21 -10.73 -15.54
CA TYR A 205 -1.87 -10.18 -14.37
C TYR A 205 -1.03 -9.07 -13.71
N PHE A 206 0.30 -9.23 -13.65
CA PHE A 206 1.20 -8.18 -13.18
C PHE A 206 1.11 -6.93 -14.06
N GLY A 207 1.06 -7.11 -15.38
CA GLY A 207 0.87 -6.02 -16.33
C GLY A 207 -0.50 -5.31 -16.19
N LEU A 208 -1.55 -6.04 -15.83
CA LEU A 208 -2.84 -5.46 -15.49
C LEU A 208 -2.74 -4.53 -14.28
N GLU A 209 -2.18 -5.00 -13.17
CA GLU A 209 -2.06 -4.21 -11.94
C GLU A 209 -1.16 -2.97 -12.13
N VAL A 210 -0.03 -3.12 -12.84
CA VAL A 210 0.86 -2.01 -13.18
C VAL A 210 0.18 -0.94 -14.04
N SER A 211 -0.81 -1.33 -14.85
CA SER A 211 -1.50 -0.38 -15.73
C SER A 211 -2.33 0.66 -14.98
N ASP A 212 -2.76 0.39 -13.74
CA ASP A 212 -3.46 1.35 -12.89
C ASP A 212 -2.55 2.53 -12.46
N TYR A 213 -1.25 2.34 -12.57
CA TYR A 213 -0.25 3.38 -12.32
C TYR A 213 0.11 4.20 -13.58
N ASP A 214 -0.62 4.05 -14.68
CA ASP A 214 -0.25 4.60 -15.98
C ASP A 214 1.16 4.17 -16.45
N MET A 215 1.66 3.04 -15.96
CA MET A 215 2.99 2.53 -16.23
C MET A 215 2.94 1.24 -17.05
N LYS A 216 4.05 0.96 -17.73
CA LYS A 216 4.35 -0.35 -18.30
C LYS A 216 5.26 -1.12 -17.34
N VAL A 217 5.21 -2.44 -17.42
CA VAL A 217 6.04 -3.32 -16.57
C VAL A 217 7.53 -2.95 -16.60
N PRO A 218 8.18 -2.69 -17.76
CA PRO A 218 9.58 -2.26 -17.77
C PRO A 218 9.86 -0.92 -17.07
N GLU A 219 8.89 0.00 -17.08
CA GLU A 219 9.02 1.31 -16.39
C GLU A 219 8.96 1.13 -14.89
N LEU A 220 8.01 0.32 -14.40
CA LEU A 220 7.92 -0.01 -12.98
C LEU A 220 9.18 -0.73 -12.50
N MET A 221 9.60 -1.79 -13.19
CA MET A 221 10.79 -2.56 -12.82
C MET A 221 12.06 -1.70 -12.86
N GLY A 222 12.15 -0.76 -13.81
CA GLY A 222 13.22 0.24 -13.87
C GLY A 222 13.25 1.14 -12.63
N LEU A 223 12.10 1.63 -12.17
CA LEU A 223 11.98 2.43 -10.94
C LEU A 223 12.36 1.62 -9.69
N MET A 224 11.88 0.36 -9.60
CA MET A 224 12.19 -0.52 -8.47
C MET A 224 13.70 -0.81 -8.40
N ASN A 225 14.33 -1.17 -9.53
CA ASN A 225 15.78 -1.44 -9.59
C ASN A 225 16.60 -0.19 -9.24
N THR A 226 16.23 0.97 -9.79
CA THR A 226 16.90 2.25 -9.47
C THR A 226 16.80 2.56 -7.98
N SER A 227 15.67 2.27 -7.36
CA SER A 227 15.46 2.51 -5.92
C SER A 227 16.31 1.56 -5.06
N ILE A 228 16.39 0.29 -5.43
CA ILE A 228 17.24 -0.69 -4.75
C ILE A 228 18.71 -0.27 -4.84
N ASP A 229 19.20 0.02 -6.05
CA ASP A 229 20.60 0.35 -6.28
C ASP A 229 21.01 1.63 -5.54
N ALA A 230 20.14 2.64 -5.55
CA ALA A 230 20.40 3.90 -4.86
C ALA A 230 20.42 3.75 -3.32
N LEU A 231 19.53 2.93 -2.76
CA LEU A 231 19.43 2.71 -1.31
C LEU A 231 20.37 1.62 -0.79
N LYS A 232 20.94 0.79 -1.67
CA LYS A 232 21.85 -0.31 -1.30
C LYS A 232 23.00 0.12 -0.38
N PRO A 233 23.72 1.25 -0.59
CA PRO A 233 24.79 1.66 0.32
C PRO A 233 24.32 1.91 1.76
N LEU A 234 23.21 2.61 1.94
CA LEU A 234 22.60 2.83 3.26
C LEU A 234 22.13 1.51 3.87
N TYR A 235 21.43 0.69 3.10
CA TYR A 235 20.94 -0.61 3.57
C TYR A 235 22.08 -1.55 3.98
N GLN A 236 23.20 -1.57 3.24
CA GLN A 236 24.36 -2.37 3.59
C GLN A 236 24.97 -1.93 4.93
N GLN A 237 25.02 -0.63 5.20
CA GLN A 237 25.48 -0.12 6.50
C GLN A 237 24.54 -0.56 7.63
N LEU A 238 23.22 -0.46 7.41
CA LEU A 238 22.22 -0.89 8.38
C LEU A 238 22.26 -2.41 8.61
N HIS A 239 22.37 -3.20 7.55
CA HIS A 239 22.53 -4.65 7.61
C HIS A 239 23.80 -5.06 8.38
N CYS A 240 24.95 -4.40 8.10
CA CYS A 240 26.19 -4.63 8.81
C CYS A 240 26.04 -4.33 10.31
N TRP A 241 25.52 -3.17 10.67
CA TRP A 241 25.26 -2.82 12.06
C TRP A 241 24.38 -3.88 12.75
N THR A 242 23.30 -4.26 12.09
CA THR A 242 22.32 -5.24 12.59
C THR A 242 22.93 -6.63 12.79
N LYS A 243 23.69 -7.15 11.82
CA LYS A 243 24.28 -8.50 11.96
C LYS A 243 25.27 -8.59 13.14
N TYR A 244 26.00 -7.51 13.43
CA TYR A 244 26.89 -7.45 14.59
C TYR A 244 26.10 -7.36 15.90
N LYS A 245 25.04 -6.54 15.96
CA LYS A 245 24.15 -6.45 17.13
C LYS A 245 23.45 -7.75 17.44
N LEU A 246 22.96 -8.46 16.43
CA LEU A 246 22.32 -9.76 16.60
C LEU A 246 23.34 -10.84 17.03
N ALA A 247 24.55 -10.85 16.46
CA ALA A 247 25.61 -11.76 16.86
C ALA A 247 26.00 -11.58 18.34
N GLU A 248 26.11 -10.32 18.80
CA GLU A 248 26.32 -9.98 20.21
C GLU A 248 25.14 -10.47 21.09
N ARG A 249 23.91 -10.09 20.68
CA ARG A 249 22.65 -10.44 21.42
C ARG A 249 22.50 -11.93 21.63
N PHE A 250 22.85 -12.74 20.61
CA PHE A 250 22.68 -14.19 20.66
C PHE A 250 23.97 -14.95 21.00
N ASN A 251 25.06 -14.25 21.29
CA ASN A 251 26.37 -14.84 21.56
C ASN A 251 26.80 -15.83 20.47
N GLN A 252 26.74 -15.38 19.20
CA GLN A 252 27.06 -16.17 18.01
C GLN A 252 28.15 -15.48 17.18
N PRO A 253 28.89 -16.22 16.33
CA PRO A 253 29.75 -15.62 15.32
C PRO A 253 28.95 -14.70 14.40
N VAL A 254 29.59 -13.61 13.91
CA VAL A 254 28.95 -12.70 12.95
C VAL A 254 28.73 -13.42 11.63
N PRO A 255 27.49 -13.53 11.15
CA PRO A 255 27.19 -14.22 9.91
C PRO A 255 27.48 -13.35 8.68
N LYS A 256 27.65 -13.96 7.52
CA LYS A 256 27.73 -13.22 6.25
C LYS A 256 26.36 -12.67 5.87
N LYS A 257 25.35 -13.53 5.78
CA LYS A 257 23.92 -13.17 5.67
C LYS A 257 23.24 -13.40 7.02
N ILE A 258 22.24 -12.59 7.34
CA ILE A 258 21.50 -12.74 8.60
C ILE A 258 20.58 -13.96 8.51
N PRO A 259 20.67 -14.95 9.43
CA PRO A 259 19.70 -16.03 9.47
C PRO A 259 18.30 -15.51 9.77
N ALA A 260 17.31 -15.84 8.96
CA ALA A 260 15.96 -15.28 9.01
C ALA A 260 15.32 -15.37 10.40
N HIS A 261 15.57 -16.44 11.16
CA HIS A 261 15.04 -16.63 12.51
C HIS A 261 15.70 -15.75 13.60
N TRP A 262 16.77 -14.99 13.24
CA TRP A 262 17.37 -14.00 14.13
C TRP A 262 16.58 -12.69 14.14
N LEU A 263 15.78 -12.45 13.09
CA LEU A 263 14.98 -11.23 12.90
C LEU A 263 13.59 -11.37 13.53
N GLY A 264 13.02 -10.26 13.97
CA GLY A 264 11.74 -10.22 14.69
C GLY A 264 10.49 -10.36 13.83
N ASN A 265 10.64 -10.56 12.51
CA ASN A 265 9.54 -10.68 11.57
C ASN A 265 9.68 -11.92 10.69
N ARG A 266 8.58 -12.63 10.44
CA ARG A 266 8.54 -13.91 9.69
C ARG A 266 9.12 -13.83 8.26
N TRP A 267 9.07 -12.67 7.62
CA TRP A 267 9.54 -12.42 6.26
C TRP A 267 10.73 -11.47 6.20
N SER A 268 11.26 -11.08 7.37
CA SER A 268 12.39 -10.15 7.48
C SER A 268 12.13 -8.77 6.83
N GLN A 269 10.86 -8.38 6.71
CA GLN A 269 10.45 -7.09 6.13
C GLN A 269 10.54 -5.91 7.11
N ALA A 270 10.69 -6.20 8.40
CA ALA A 270 10.91 -5.26 9.49
C ALA A 270 11.82 -5.91 10.53
N TRP A 271 12.64 -5.12 11.23
CA TRP A 271 13.61 -5.61 12.22
C TRP A 271 13.40 -4.96 13.60
N PRO A 272 12.22 -5.11 14.21
CA PRO A 272 11.87 -4.42 15.45
C PRO A 272 12.72 -4.87 16.65
N GLY A 273 12.83 -3.98 17.64
CA GLY A 273 13.47 -4.27 18.94
C GLY A 273 14.99 -4.33 18.90
N LEU A 274 15.62 -3.72 17.87
CA LEU A 274 17.07 -3.59 17.76
C LEU A 274 17.60 -2.20 18.10
N ALA A 275 16.79 -1.17 17.90
CA ALA A 275 17.05 0.18 18.40
C ALA A 275 16.28 0.43 19.71
N GLU A 276 16.82 1.28 20.56
CA GLU A 276 16.08 1.83 21.68
C GLU A 276 15.12 2.89 21.13
N GLY A 277 13.86 2.50 20.92
CA GLY A 277 12.82 3.41 20.44
C GLY A 277 12.60 4.56 21.43
N VAL A 278 12.12 5.68 20.93
CA VAL A 278 11.67 6.80 21.76
C VAL A 278 10.24 6.50 22.20
N ASP A 279 10.06 6.13 23.47
CA ASP A 279 8.73 5.94 24.04
C ASP A 279 8.08 7.31 24.33
N LEU A 280 7.03 7.63 23.57
CA LEU A 280 6.24 8.84 23.74
C LEU A 280 4.89 8.58 24.42
N ASP A 281 4.52 7.35 24.76
CA ASP A 281 3.19 7.01 25.27
C ASP A 281 2.86 7.74 26.58
N ASN A 282 3.87 7.97 27.40
CA ASN A 282 3.69 8.73 28.64
C ASN A 282 3.18 10.17 28.42
N LEU A 283 3.41 10.77 27.24
CA LEU A 283 2.92 12.11 26.90
C LEU A 283 1.41 12.16 26.72
N TYR A 284 0.77 11.01 26.50
CA TYR A 284 -0.66 10.88 26.24
C TYR A 284 -1.45 10.40 27.47
N SER A 285 -0.81 10.16 28.61
CA SER A 285 -1.43 9.57 29.80
C SER A 285 -2.61 10.36 30.39
N ASP A 286 -2.67 11.66 30.13
CA ASP A 286 -3.75 12.59 30.57
C ASP A 286 -4.71 12.93 29.42
N LYS A 287 -4.55 12.33 28.24
CA LYS A 287 -5.39 12.60 27.06
C LYS A 287 -6.52 11.57 26.94
N THR A 288 -7.51 11.89 26.12
CA THR A 288 -8.62 10.98 25.79
C THR A 288 -8.58 10.61 24.30
N PRO A 289 -9.20 9.49 23.91
CA PRO A 289 -9.34 9.15 22.48
C PRO A 289 -9.99 10.25 21.66
N GLU A 290 -10.97 10.98 22.21
CA GLU A 290 -11.63 12.11 21.55
C GLU A 290 -10.66 13.27 21.32
N TRP A 291 -9.75 13.52 22.27
CA TRP A 291 -8.70 14.53 22.11
C TRP A 291 -7.79 14.21 20.92
N ILE A 292 -7.43 12.93 20.73
CA ILE A 292 -6.61 12.46 19.60
C ILE A 292 -7.26 12.89 18.27
N ILE A 293 -8.52 12.52 18.05
CA ILE A 293 -9.24 12.84 16.79
C ILE A 293 -9.42 14.34 16.61
N LYS A 294 -9.79 15.05 17.69
CA LYS A 294 -9.95 16.51 17.63
C LYS A 294 -8.62 17.23 17.35
N GLN A 295 -7.52 16.73 17.84
CA GLN A 295 -6.21 17.30 17.55
C GLN A 295 -5.81 17.04 16.09
N GLY A 296 -6.11 15.85 15.54
CA GLY A 296 -5.97 15.58 14.11
C GLY A 296 -6.78 16.57 13.26
N GLU A 297 -8.08 16.78 13.54
CA GLU A 297 -8.88 17.78 12.82
C GLU A 297 -8.24 19.19 12.92
N LYS A 298 -7.83 19.61 14.12
CA LYS A 298 -7.17 20.90 14.32
C LYS A 298 -5.90 21.05 13.48
N PHE A 299 -5.15 19.97 13.29
CA PHE A 299 -3.96 19.99 12.44
C PHE A 299 -4.32 20.42 11.02
N TYR A 300 -5.29 19.76 10.37
CA TYR A 300 -5.71 20.08 9.00
C TYR A 300 -6.39 21.45 8.88
N VAL A 301 -7.25 21.80 9.83
CA VAL A 301 -7.87 23.14 9.87
C VAL A 301 -6.82 24.23 10.05
N SER A 302 -5.77 23.97 10.82
CA SER A 302 -4.64 24.89 10.97
C SER A 302 -3.93 25.18 9.65
N LEU A 303 -3.87 24.21 8.75
CA LEU A 303 -3.33 24.34 7.39
C LEU A 303 -4.26 25.15 6.45
N GLY A 304 -5.51 25.41 6.86
CA GLY A 304 -6.52 26.13 6.06
C GLY A 304 -7.46 25.22 5.29
N MET A 305 -7.45 23.93 5.59
CA MET A 305 -8.42 22.98 5.06
C MET A 305 -9.77 23.13 5.80
N PRO A 306 -10.89 22.69 5.21
CA PRO A 306 -12.20 22.80 5.85
C PRO A 306 -12.27 21.93 7.11
N PRO A 307 -13.16 22.25 8.07
CA PRO A 307 -13.47 21.31 9.15
C PRO A 307 -14.09 20.03 8.58
N LEU A 308 -13.96 18.94 9.33
CA LEU A 308 -14.56 17.65 8.97
C LEU A 308 -16.08 17.79 8.86
N PRO A 309 -16.71 17.16 7.84
CA PRO A 309 -18.15 17.26 7.64
C PRO A 309 -18.95 16.55 8.75
N GLU A 310 -20.22 16.88 8.86
CA GLU A 310 -21.13 16.28 9.84
C GLU A 310 -21.19 14.74 9.68
N SER A 311 -21.13 14.23 8.44
CA SER A 311 -21.12 12.79 8.16
C SER A 311 -19.97 12.08 8.88
N PHE A 312 -18.77 12.69 8.91
CA PHE A 312 -17.63 12.12 9.64
C PHE A 312 -17.94 11.95 11.13
N TRP A 313 -18.48 12.99 11.77
CA TRP A 313 -18.74 12.97 13.22
C TRP A 313 -19.91 12.07 13.63
N THR A 314 -20.92 11.97 12.78
CA THR A 314 -22.16 11.24 13.11
C THR A 314 -22.17 9.78 12.67
N LYS A 315 -21.35 9.42 11.66
CA LYS A 315 -21.39 8.09 11.03
C LYS A 315 -20.11 7.28 11.21
N SER A 316 -18.99 7.90 11.59
CA SER A 316 -17.73 7.18 11.87
C SER A 316 -17.84 6.30 13.12
N ASP A 317 -17.04 5.23 13.16
CA ASP A 317 -16.86 4.35 14.32
C ASP A 317 -15.41 4.46 14.83
N LEU A 318 -15.14 5.47 15.65
CA LEU A 318 -13.79 5.95 15.96
C LEU A 318 -13.13 5.27 17.16
N TYR A 319 -13.93 4.72 18.09
CA TYR A 319 -13.40 4.31 19.40
C TYR A 319 -13.47 2.82 19.61
N ALA A 320 -12.58 2.30 20.43
CA ALA A 320 -12.60 0.89 20.85
C ALA A 320 -13.93 0.53 21.50
N LEU A 321 -14.45 -0.65 21.19
CA LEU A 321 -15.64 -1.14 21.86
C LEU A 321 -15.35 -1.42 23.33
N PRO A 322 -16.30 -1.15 24.24
CA PRO A 322 -16.15 -1.49 25.65
C PRO A 322 -16.05 -3.01 25.84
N PRO A 323 -15.36 -3.48 26.88
CA PRO A 323 -15.35 -4.90 27.22
C PRO A 323 -16.76 -5.46 27.35
N GLY A 324 -17.05 -6.58 26.69
CA GLY A 324 -18.36 -7.22 26.74
C GLY A 324 -19.40 -6.65 25.76
N ALA A 325 -19.00 -5.80 24.83
CA ALA A 325 -19.89 -5.34 23.75
C ALA A 325 -20.48 -6.52 22.99
N GLU A 326 -21.76 -6.45 22.65
CA GLU A 326 -22.48 -7.50 21.90
C GLU A 326 -22.02 -7.57 20.45
N ARG A 327 -21.79 -6.40 19.82
CA ARG A 327 -21.27 -6.34 18.43
C ARG A 327 -19.75 -6.49 18.38
N LYS A 328 -19.27 -6.96 17.24
CA LYS A 328 -17.84 -7.00 16.89
C LYS A 328 -17.59 -6.06 15.71
N LYS A 329 -16.44 -5.41 15.70
CA LYS A 329 -16.01 -4.60 14.57
C LYS A 329 -14.59 -4.95 14.15
N ASN A 330 -14.25 -4.62 12.91
CA ASN A 330 -12.87 -4.64 12.47
C ASN A 330 -12.07 -3.60 13.27
N THR A 331 -10.92 -3.99 13.79
CA THR A 331 -10.06 -3.13 14.63
C THR A 331 -8.96 -2.44 13.84
N HIS A 332 -8.77 -2.79 12.58
CA HIS A 332 -7.83 -2.12 11.67
C HIS A 332 -8.37 -0.73 11.34
N ALA A 333 -7.52 0.29 11.46
CA ALA A 333 -7.88 1.66 11.08
C ALA A 333 -8.11 1.75 9.57
N SER A 334 -9.13 2.51 9.17
CA SER A 334 -9.44 2.73 7.75
C SER A 334 -10.31 3.96 7.53
N ALA A 335 -10.10 4.62 6.41
CA ALA A 335 -10.90 5.73 5.92
C ALA A 335 -11.84 5.27 4.79
N TRP A 336 -13.02 5.86 4.70
CA TRP A 336 -14.11 5.43 3.82
C TRP A 336 -14.73 6.61 3.08
N HIS A 337 -14.88 6.48 1.76
CA HIS A 337 -15.57 7.42 0.90
C HIS A 337 -16.82 6.73 0.33
N ILE A 338 -17.93 6.81 1.05
CA ILE A 338 -19.11 5.97 0.82
C ILE A 338 -19.82 6.29 -0.49
N ASP A 339 -19.98 7.58 -0.80
CA ASP A 339 -20.77 8.05 -1.95
C ASP A 339 -19.94 8.74 -3.06
N LEU A 340 -18.64 8.74 -2.91
CA LEU A 340 -17.70 9.47 -3.76
C LEU A 340 -17.98 10.98 -3.85
N ASP A 341 -18.67 11.56 -2.85
CA ASP A 341 -18.98 12.99 -2.78
C ASP A 341 -18.81 13.56 -1.36
N LYS A 342 -19.75 13.34 -0.45
CA LYS A 342 -19.81 14.02 0.86
C LYS A 342 -19.79 13.09 2.05
N ASP A 343 -20.13 11.83 1.86
CA ASP A 343 -20.18 10.86 2.94
C ASP A 343 -18.82 10.22 3.15
N VAL A 344 -18.03 10.85 4.01
CA VAL A 344 -16.72 10.34 4.44
C VAL A 344 -16.81 9.88 5.89
N ARG A 345 -16.21 8.72 6.17
CA ARG A 345 -16.22 8.07 7.49
C ARG A 345 -14.86 7.49 7.82
N SER A 346 -14.57 7.26 9.10
CA SER A 346 -13.40 6.51 9.54
C SER A 346 -13.79 5.42 10.55
N LEU A 347 -13.20 4.24 10.37
CA LEU A 347 -13.29 3.13 11.29
C LEU A 347 -11.97 3.02 12.02
N MET A 348 -11.98 3.19 13.34
CA MET A 348 -10.79 3.16 14.18
C MET A 348 -11.09 2.46 15.52
N SER A 349 -10.07 2.24 16.31
CA SER A 349 -10.19 1.78 17.71
C SER A 349 -9.28 2.61 18.60
N VAL A 350 -9.43 3.93 18.52
CA VAL A 350 -8.53 4.94 19.09
C VAL A 350 -8.34 4.76 20.58
N LYS A 351 -7.09 4.79 21.00
CA LYS A 351 -6.61 4.89 22.38
C LYS A 351 -5.78 6.16 22.52
N ALA A 352 -5.51 6.57 23.74
CA ALA A 352 -4.68 7.75 24.00
C ALA A 352 -3.21 7.33 24.14
N ASP A 353 -2.55 7.08 22.99
CA ASP A 353 -1.14 6.72 22.88
C ASP A 353 -0.50 7.33 21.63
N ALA A 354 0.80 7.17 21.47
CA ALA A 354 1.56 7.73 20.35
C ALA A 354 1.20 7.07 19.02
N GLU A 355 0.96 5.77 19.02
CA GLU A 355 0.59 5.01 17.83
C GLU A 355 -0.74 5.51 17.26
N TRP A 356 -1.77 5.63 18.11
CA TRP A 356 -3.08 6.12 17.66
C TRP A 356 -3.10 7.62 17.32
N PHE A 357 -2.19 8.40 17.91
CA PHE A 357 -2.04 9.80 17.51
C PHE A 357 -1.54 9.90 16.06
N GLU A 358 -0.51 9.15 15.72
CA GLU A 358 0.01 9.06 14.35
C GLU A 358 -1.03 8.47 13.40
N THR A 359 -1.62 7.32 13.75
CA THR A 359 -2.64 6.62 12.94
C THR A 359 -3.84 7.53 12.67
N ALA A 360 -4.34 8.26 13.67
CA ALA A 360 -5.46 9.17 13.46
C ALA A 360 -5.11 10.31 12.48
N HIS A 361 -3.90 10.86 12.53
CA HIS A 361 -3.44 11.86 11.59
C HIS A 361 -3.31 11.29 10.17
N HIS A 362 -2.81 10.04 10.03
CA HIS A 362 -2.70 9.30 8.79
C HIS A 362 -4.09 9.06 8.17
N GLU A 363 -5.03 8.49 8.92
CA GLU A 363 -6.39 8.20 8.43
C GLU A 363 -7.15 9.47 8.02
N LEU A 364 -6.97 10.56 8.76
CA LEU A 364 -7.49 11.85 8.36
C LEU A 364 -6.84 12.37 7.07
N GLY A 365 -5.61 11.98 6.75
CA GLY A 365 -4.98 12.23 5.45
C GLY A 365 -5.80 11.69 4.30
N HIS A 366 -6.28 10.45 4.43
CA HIS A 366 -7.20 9.86 3.47
C HIS A 366 -8.53 10.61 3.40
N ILE A 367 -9.12 10.98 4.54
CA ILE A 367 -10.37 11.76 4.59
C ILE A 367 -10.23 13.11 3.88
N TYR A 368 -9.16 13.86 4.15
CA TYR A 368 -8.94 15.15 3.50
C TYR A 368 -8.61 15.01 2.01
N TYR A 369 -8.04 13.88 1.59
CA TYR A 369 -7.87 13.57 0.17
C TYR A 369 -9.24 13.35 -0.49
N TYR A 370 -10.15 12.58 0.13
CA TYR A 370 -11.52 12.41 -0.34
C TYR A 370 -12.24 13.75 -0.50
N LEU A 371 -12.17 14.61 0.51
CA LEU A 371 -12.78 15.94 0.48
C LEU A 371 -12.20 16.84 -0.63
N ALA A 372 -10.89 16.75 -0.88
CA ALA A 372 -10.23 17.59 -1.87
C ALA A 372 -10.64 17.25 -3.30
N TYR A 373 -10.66 15.96 -3.67
CA TYR A 373 -11.04 15.56 -5.03
C TYR A 373 -12.55 15.44 -5.26
N SER A 374 -13.38 15.53 -4.21
CA SER A 374 -14.84 15.62 -4.36
C SER A 374 -15.26 17.02 -4.83
N ASN A 375 -14.84 17.38 -6.02
CA ASN A 375 -15.10 18.65 -6.65
C ASN A 375 -15.62 18.47 -8.10
N PRO A 376 -16.27 19.49 -8.70
CA PRO A 376 -16.90 19.35 -10.02
C PRO A 376 -15.94 19.06 -11.19
N ASP A 377 -14.64 19.39 -11.03
CA ASP A 377 -13.65 19.19 -12.07
C ASP A 377 -13.16 17.74 -12.16
N VAL A 378 -13.46 16.92 -11.14
CA VAL A 378 -13.10 15.51 -11.08
C VAL A 378 -14.32 14.63 -11.35
N PRO A 379 -14.35 13.88 -12.46
CA PRO A 379 -15.40 12.89 -12.73
C PRO A 379 -15.51 11.88 -11.59
N ILE A 380 -16.71 11.38 -11.33
CA ILE A 380 -16.98 10.42 -10.24
C ILE A 380 -16.02 9.24 -10.26
N LEU A 381 -15.82 8.63 -11.43
CA LEU A 381 -14.92 7.50 -11.64
C LEU A 381 -13.45 7.78 -11.25
N LEU A 382 -13.02 9.03 -11.30
CA LEU A 382 -11.65 9.45 -10.99
C LEU A 382 -11.54 10.15 -9.62
N ARG A 383 -12.61 10.10 -8.80
CA ARG A 383 -12.61 10.54 -7.40
C ARG A 383 -11.96 9.48 -6.51
N GLU A 384 -10.69 9.28 -6.75
CA GLU A 384 -9.77 8.42 -6.01
C GLU A 384 -8.40 9.09 -5.92
N GLY A 385 -7.46 8.53 -5.17
CA GLY A 385 -6.06 8.98 -5.21
C GLY A 385 -5.48 8.83 -6.62
N ALA A 386 -4.44 9.57 -6.92
CA ALA A 386 -3.76 9.46 -8.22
C ALA A 386 -3.35 8.00 -8.53
N ASN A 387 -3.10 7.22 -7.51
CA ASN A 387 -3.06 5.76 -7.43
C ASN A 387 -3.08 5.33 -5.94
N ARG A 388 -3.09 4.02 -5.66
CA ARG A 388 -3.11 3.48 -4.30
C ARG A 388 -1.88 3.93 -3.47
N ALA A 389 -0.68 3.85 -4.04
CA ALA A 389 0.56 4.28 -3.37
C ALA A 389 0.54 5.77 -3.03
N PHE A 390 -0.06 6.60 -3.88
CA PHE A 390 -0.16 8.02 -3.64
C PHE A 390 -1.10 8.34 -2.47
N HIS A 391 -2.17 7.57 -2.35
CA HIS A 391 -3.11 7.72 -1.24
C HIS A 391 -2.45 7.38 0.11
N GLU A 392 -1.73 6.25 0.16
CA GLU A 392 -0.93 5.85 1.33
C GLU A 392 0.19 6.85 1.64
N ALA A 393 0.87 7.37 0.61
CA ALA A 393 1.94 8.35 0.79
C ALA A 393 1.46 9.64 1.47
N ILE A 394 0.22 10.07 1.22
CA ILE A 394 -0.35 11.26 1.86
C ILE A 394 -0.67 10.98 3.35
N GLY A 395 -1.28 9.84 3.68
CA GLY A 395 -1.48 9.44 5.07
C GLY A 395 -0.17 9.40 5.84
N ASP A 396 0.82 8.72 5.30
CA ASP A 396 2.16 8.58 5.86
C ASP A 396 2.93 9.92 5.96
N LEU A 397 2.78 10.80 4.98
CA LEU A 397 3.37 12.15 5.01
C LEU A 397 2.88 12.95 6.21
N ILE A 398 1.58 12.86 6.49
CA ILE A 398 1.00 13.54 7.65
C ILE A 398 1.36 12.79 8.95
N GLY A 399 1.50 11.46 8.92
CA GLY A 399 2.07 10.69 10.03
C GLY A 399 3.47 11.18 10.44
N ILE A 400 4.37 11.41 9.47
CA ILE A 400 5.69 12.03 9.76
C ILE A 400 5.51 13.42 10.37
N ALA A 401 4.65 14.26 9.79
CA ALA A 401 4.43 15.62 10.27
C ALA A 401 3.84 15.65 11.70
N ALA A 402 2.97 14.69 12.03
CA ALA A 402 2.37 14.57 13.35
C ALA A 402 3.36 14.20 14.46
N ARG A 403 4.44 13.50 14.12
CA ARG A 403 5.50 13.10 15.07
C ARG A 403 6.60 14.13 15.23
N GLN A 404 6.62 15.21 14.45
CA GLN A 404 7.66 16.23 14.52
C GLN A 404 7.70 16.93 15.88
N VAL A 405 8.88 16.98 16.48
CA VAL A 405 9.09 17.57 17.82
C VAL A 405 8.57 19.01 17.93
N PRO A 406 8.79 19.90 16.94
CA PRO A 406 8.23 21.26 17.00
C PRO A 406 6.70 21.28 17.09
N TYR A 407 6.02 20.41 16.34
CA TYR A 407 4.56 20.29 16.40
C TYR A 407 4.09 19.83 17.78
N LEU A 408 4.69 18.74 18.32
CA LEU A 408 4.33 18.20 19.64
C LEU A 408 4.54 19.23 20.76
N LYS A 409 5.58 20.06 20.65
CA LYS A 409 5.84 21.17 21.59
C LYS A 409 4.87 22.32 21.43
N GLU A 410 4.49 22.66 20.21
CA GLU A 410 3.54 23.77 19.95
C GLU A 410 2.14 23.46 20.48
N ILE A 411 1.66 22.23 20.32
CA ILE A 411 0.36 21.83 20.89
C ILE A 411 0.40 21.54 22.41
N GLY A 412 1.57 21.71 23.04
CA GLY A 412 1.75 21.51 24.49
C GLY A 412 1.74 20.06 24.94
N LEU A 413 1.88 19.10 24.01
CA LEU A 413 1.96 17.68 24.31
C LEU A 413 3.34 17.32 24.85
N MET A 414 4.40 17.85 24.23
CA MET A 414 5.78 17.63 24.64
C MET A 414 6.33 18.83 25.41
N PRO A 415 7.01 18.64 26.57
CA PRO A 415 7.70 19.70 27.28
C PRO A 415 8.71 20.42 26.39
N LYS A 416 8.83 21.76 26.53
CA LYS A 416 9.71 22.57 25.68
C LYS A 416 11.20 22.21 25.80
N ASP A 417 11.62 21.77 26.96
CA ASP A 417 12.99 21.36 27.29
C ASP A 417 13.31 19.91 27.00
N MET A 418 12.30 19.08 26.70
CA MET A 418 12.50 17.68 26.32
C MET A 418 13.30 17.59 25.01
N LYS A 419 14.32 16.71 25.03
CA LYS A 419 15.16 16.41 23.86
C LYS A 419 14.95 14.97 23.45
N ILE A 420 15.00 14.71 22.16
CA ILE A 420 14.95 13.39 21.56
C ILE A 420 16.31 13.10 20.93
N ASP A 421 16.80 11.87 21.08
CA ASP A 421 17.95 11.39 20.32
C ASP A 421 17.53 11.14 18.86
N GLN A 422 17.88 12.08 18.00
CA GLN A 422 17.54 12.04 16.58
C GLN A 422 18.14 10.82 15.87
N THR A 423 19.33 10.38 16.31
CA THR A 423 20.00 9.22 15.71
C THR A 423 19.24 7.93 16.03
N GLN A 424 18.84 7.74 17.30
CA GLN A 424 18.04 6.59 17.70
C GLN A 424 16.65 6.61 17.05
N TRP A 425 16.06 7.79 16.89
CA TRP A 425 14.80 7.95 16.17
C TRP A 425 14.90 7.46 14.71
N LEU A 426 15.88 7.98 13.95
CA LEU A 426 16.10 7.57 12.56
C LEU A 426 16.49 6.10 12.45
N LEU A 427 17.25 5.57 13.41
CA LEU A 427 17.63 4.17 13.43
C LEU A 427 16.39 3.27 13.66
N SER A 428 15.52 3.62 14.59
CA SER A 428 14.26 2.88 14.82
C SER A 428 13.39 2.92 13.57
N GLU A 429 13.16 4.10 12.99
CA GLU A 429 12.35 4.27 11.77
C GLU A 429 12.91 3.45 10.60
N ALA A 430 14.24 3.44 10.43
CA ALA A 430 14.90 2.69 9.37
C ALA A 430 14.74 1.16 9.53
N LEU A 431 14.81 0.66 10.78
CA LEU A 431 14.68 -0.77 11.10
C LEU A 431 13.23 -1.25 11.12
N ASP A 432 12.29 -0.42 11.54
CA ASP A 432 10.90 -0.84 11.69
C ASP A 432 10.20 -1.02 10.34
N ASN A 433 10.27 -0.05 9.44
CA ASN A 433 9.54 -0.16 8.18
C ASN A 433 10.03 0.74 7.03
N ALA A 434 11.10 1.52 7.19
CA ALA A 434 11.55 2.41 6.12
C ALA A 434 12.66 1.79 5.27
N VAL A 435 13.91 1.84 5.74
CA VAL A 435 15.07 1.41 4.94
C VAL A 435 15.07 -0.10 4.69
N VAL A 436 14.75 -0.92 5.70
CA VAL A 436 14.70 -2.39 5.56
C VAL A 436 13.56 -2.85 4.65
N PHE A 437 12.53 -2.05 4.49
CA PHE A 437 11.37 -2.39 3.70
C PHE A 437 11.62 -2.30 2.17
N ILE A 438 12.51 -1.43 1.73
CA ILE A 438 12.77 -1.23 0.29
C ILE A 438 13.34 -2.50 -0.39
N PRO A 439 14.39 -3.18 0.12
CA PRO A 439 14.87 -4.43 -0.46
C PRO A 439 13.84 -5.57 -0.43
N TRP A 440 12.96 -5.54 0.55
CA TRP A 440 11.84 -6.47 0.62
C TRP A 440 10.78 -6.17 -0.46
N SER A 441 10.24 -4.95 -0.49
CA SER A 441 9.13 -4.59 -1.37
C SER A 441 9.56 -4.41 -2.83
N CYS A 442 10.54 -3.51 -3.12
CA CYS A 442 11.08 -3.35 -4.47
C CYS A 442 11.81 -4.59 -4.96
N GLY A 443 12.55 -5.26 -4.06
CA GLY A 443 13.39 -6.41 -4.37
C GLY A 443 12.60 -7.70 -4.35
N THR A 444 12.51 -8.35 -3.19
CA THR A 444 12.02 -9.72 -3.06
C THR A 444 10.59 -9.89 -3.60
N MET A 445 9.65 -9.07 -3.12
CA MET A 445 8.23 -9.22 -3.48
C MET A 445 7.99 -8.89 -4.94
N THR A 446 8.35 -7.68 -5.37
CA THR A 446 8.04 -7.22 -6.73
C THR A 446 8.73 -8.07 -7.80
N HIS A 447 10.01 -8.45 -7.61
CA HIS A 447 10.69 -9.31 -8.59
C HIS A 447 10.14 -10.73 -8.60
N TRP A 448 9.76 -11.28 -7.44
CA TRP A 448 9.18 -12.61 -7.41
C TRP A 448 7.80 -12.64 -8.09
N GLU A 449 6.94 -11.64 -7.86
CA GLU A 449 5.63 -11.55 -8.50
C GLU A 449 5.74 -11.21 -9.99
N HIS A 450 6.72 -10.38 -10.39
CA HIS A 450 7.05 -10.18 -11.80
C HIS A 450 7.38 -11.51 -12.49
N ASP A 451 8.36 -12.27 -11.97
CA ASP A 451 8.74 -13.55 -12.56
C ASP A 451 7.58 -14.57 -12.53
N PHE A 452 6.78 -14.51 -11.46
CA PHE A 452 5.63 -15.40 -11.30
C PHE A 452 4.59 -15.18 -12.40
N TYR A 453 4.24 -13.93 -12.73
CA TYR A 453 3.19 -13.62 -13.70
C TYR A 453 3.72 -13.36 -15.11
N GLU A 454 4.74 -12.51 -15.29
CA GLU A 454 5.28 -12.16 -16.62
C GLU A 454 6.07 -13.32 -17.21
N ASP A 455 7.01 -13.91 -16.46
CA ASP A 455 7.86 -14.98 -16.94
C ASP A 455 7.21 -16.37 -16.76
N LYS A 456 6.03 -16.44 -16.14
CA LYS A 456 5.31 -17.68 -15.85
C LYS A 456 6.21 -18.69 -15.13
N LEU A 457 6.84 -18.22 -14.03
CA LEU A 457 7.78 -19.01 -13.23
C LEU A 457 7.22 -20.41 -12.97
N SER A 458 8.07 -21.43 -13.19
CA SER A 458 7.67 -22.83 -12.97
C SER A 458 7.45 -23.14 -11.48
N PRO A 459 6.44 -23.97 -11.15
CA PRO A 459 6.22 -24.43 -9.77
C PRO A 459 7.44 -25.12 -9.13
N ASP A 460 8.34 -25.67 -9.94
CA ASP A 460 9.57 -26.31 -9.48
C ASP A 460 10.72 -25.32 -9.20
N GLU A 461 10.44 -24.02 -9.31
CA GLU A 461 11.40 -22.94 -9.05
C GLU A 461 10.89 -21.89 -8.06
N TYR A 462 9.67 -22.02 -7.52
CA TYR A 462 9.06 -21.00 -6.67
C TYR A 462 9.90 -20.68 -5.44
N ASN A 463 10.31 -21.73 -4.70
CA ASN A 463 11.06 -21.55 -3.45
C ASN A 463 12.52 -21.16 -3.70
N LYS A 464 13.15 -21.75 -4.71
CA LYS A 464 14.51 -21.40 -5.15
C LYS A 464 14.61 -19.94 -5.57
N ARG A 465 13.62 -19.45 -6.35
CA ARG A 465 13.57 -18.06 -6.82
C ARG A 465 13.33 -17.10 -5.65
N TRP A 466 12.46 -17.49 -4.73
CA TRP A 466 12.19 -16.73 -3.50
C TRP A 466 13.48 -16.52 -2.69
N TRP A 467 14.18 -17.59 -2.35
CA TRP A 467 15.39 -17.50 -1.54
C TRP A 467 16.58 -16.89 -2.28
N LYS A 468 16.59 -16.96 -3.61
CA LYS A 468 17.53 -16.17 -4.41
C LYS A 468 17.33 -14.69 -4.14
N TYR A 469 16.11 -14.17 -4.25
CA TYR A 469 15.82 -12.75 -4.07
C TYR A 469 15.95 -12.29 -2.61
N VAL A 470 15.51 -13.08 -1.65
CA VAL A 470 15.75 -12.80 -0.22
C VAL A 470 17.25 -12.66 0.07
N GLY A 471 18.07 -13.57 -0.45
CA GLY A 471 19.52 -13.55 -0.28
C GLY A 471 20.23 -12.42 -1.01
N GLU A 472 19.74 -12.04 -2.19
CA GLU A 472 20.31 -10.98 -3.03
C GLU A 472 19.95 -9.59 -2.51
N PHE A 473 18.66 -9.33 -2.30
CA PHE A 473 18.17 -8.00 -1.94
C PHE A 473 18.25 -7.72 -0.43
N GLN A 474 17.86 -8.68 0.40
CA GLN A 474 17.78 -8.46 1.85
C GLN A 474 19.05 -8.90 2.62
N GLY A 475 19.96 -9.66 1.99
CA GLY A 475 21.11 -10.21 2.71
C GLY A 475 20.71 -11.19 3.82
N VAL A 476 19.61 -11.91 3.64
CA VAL A 476 19.02 -12.85 4.60
C VAL A 476 19.07 -14.26 4.03
N GLU A 477 19.23 -15.25 4.90
CA GLU A 477 19.23 -16.66 4.52
C GLU A 477 18.32 -17.49 5.42
N PRO A 478 17.77 -18.61 4.94
CA PRO A 478 16.97 -19.49 5.77
C PRO A 478 17.85 -20.19 6.81
N PRO A 479 17.28 -20.62 7.97
CA PRO A 479 18.06 -21.31 8.99
C PRO A 479 18.60 -22.68 8.55
N GLN A 480 18.10 -23.21 7.44
CA GLN A 480 18.54 -24.44 6.78
C GLN A 480 18.12 -24.41 5.31
N GLU A 481 18.71 -25.24 4.47
CA GLU A 481 18.30 -25.37 3.07
C GLU A 481 16.82 -25.71 2.95
N ARG A 482 16.12 -25.03 2.00
CA ARG A 482 14.68 -25.15 1.81
C ARG A 482 14.37 -25.38 0.32
N GLY A 483 14.04 -26.63 0.00
CA GLY A 483 13.71 -27.06 -1.36
C GLY A 483 12.28 -26.67 -1.79
N GLU A 484 11.85 -27.21 -2.92
CA GLU A 484 10.55 -26.93 -3.52
C GLU A 484 9.36 -27.61 -2.81
N GLU A 485 9.63 -28.49 -1.85
CA GLU A 485 8.63 -29.05 -0.93
C GLU A 485 8.02 -28.01 0.01
N PHE A 486 8.69 -26.85 0.21
CA PHE A 486 8.21 -25.76 1.03
C PHE A 486 7.36 -24.79 0.19
N CYS A 487 7.62 -23.82 -0.36
CA CYS A 487 6.91 -22.69 -0.98
C CYS A 487 6.72 -21.54 0.00
N ASP A 488 7.86 -20.98 0.46
CA ASP A 488 7.85 -19.92 1.46
C ASP A 488 7.22 -18.61 0.96
N ALA A 489 7.27 -18.33 -0.34
CA ALA A 489 6.56 -17.22 -0.96
C ALA A 489 5.06 -17.25 -0.65
N ALA A 490 4.43 -18.44 -0.78
CA ALA A 490 2.99 -18.59 -0.52
C ALA A 490 2.59 -18.31 0.94
N THR A 491 3.56 -18.29 1.88
CA THR A 491 3.26 -17.94 3.28
C THR A 491 2.98 -16.45 3.48
N LYS A 492 3.32 -15.60 2.51
CA LYS A 492 2.98 -14.18 2.53
C LYS A 492 1.54 -13.98 2.03
N THR A 493 0.71 -13.41 2.89
CA THR A 493 -0.72 -13.22 2.63
C THR A 493 -0.99 -12.53 1.30
N HIS A 494 -0.31 -11.42 1.03
CA HIS A 494 -0.46 -10.61 -0.18
C HIS A 494 -0.26 -11.38 -1.49
N ILE A 495 0.62 -12.37 -1.53
CA ILE A 495 0.79 -13.21 -2.74
C ILE A 495 -0.50 -13.98 -3.07
N ASN A 496 -1.34 -14.25 -2.06
CA ASN A 496 -2.58 -14.99 -2.21
C ASN A 496 -3.79 -14.08 -2.44
N ASP A 497 -3.94 -13.03 -1.60
CA ASP A 497 -5.17 -12.23 -1.45
C ASP A 497 -5.07 -10.79 -2.03
N ASP A 498 -3.87 -10.24 -2.18
CA ASP A 498 -3.61 -8.91 -2.78
C ASP A 498 -2.41 -8.97 -3.74
N PRO A 499 -2.46 -9.85 -4.77
CA PRO A 499 -1.30 -10.17 -5.59
C PRO A 499 -0.93 -9.10 -6.60
N ALA A 500 0.36 -9.07 -6.95
CA ALA A 500 0.95 -8.21 -7.96
C ALA A 500 0.86 -6.69 -7.67
N GLY A 501 0.67 -6.32 -6.40
CA GLY A 501 0.54 -4.92 -5.97
C GLY A 501 1.57 -4.47 -4.93
N TYR A 502 2.52 -5.33 -4.52
CA TYR A 502 3.35 -5.02 -3.35
C TYR A 502 4.34 -3.85 -3.54
N TYR A 503 4.64 -3.46 -4.78
CA TYR A 503 5.40 -2.25 -5.10
C TYR A 503 4.73 -0.94 -4.63
N ASP A 504 3.42 -0.97 -4.36
CA ASP A 504 2.64 0.16 -3.85
C ASP A 504 3.27 0.79 -2.62
N TYR A 505 3.65 -0.06 -1.67
CA TYR A 505 4.25 0.37 -0.40
C TYR A 505 5.59 1.08 -0.59
N SER A 506 6.44 0.56 -1.48
CA SER A 506 7.72 1.23 -1.80
C SER A 506 7.50 2.56 -2.48
N MET A 507 6.56 2.61 -3.41
CA MET A 507 6.21 3.85 -4.10
C MET A 507 5.65 4.88 -3.13
N ALA A 508 4.82 4.46 -2.17
CA ALA A 508 4.33 5.34 -1.10
C ALA A 508 5.49 5.96 -0.31
N PHE A 509 6.50 5.17 0.05
CA PHE A 509 7.69 5.70 0.74
C PHE A 509 8.49 6.69 -0.11
N LEU A 510 8.71 6.40 -1.39
CA LEU A 510 9.41 7.33 -2.28
C LEU A 510 8.67 8.67 -2.38
N ILE A 511 7.36 8.63 -2.61
CA ILE A 511 6.50 9.82 -2.69
C ILE A 511 6.51 10.59 -1.36
N LYS A 512 6.31 9.89 -0.24
CA LYS A 512 6.29 10.46 1.11
C LYS A 512 7.53 11.28 1.42
N TYR A 513 8.73 10.68 1.28
CA TYR A 513 9.98 11.37 1.61
C TYR A 513 10.31 12.48 0.61
N GLN A 514 9.95 12.33 -0.68
CA GLN A 514 10.16 13.39 -1.66
C GLN A 514 9.29 14.61 -1.35
N LEU A 515 8.00 14.40 -1.05
CA LEU A 515 7.08 15.48 -0.66
C LEU A 515 7.49 16.11 0.69
N HIS A 516 7.87 15.29 1.68
CA HIS A 516 8.29 15.78 2.99
C HIS A 516 9.51 16.69 2.89
N ASN A 517 10.54 16.24 2.19
CA ASN A 517 11.75 17.05 1.98
C ASN A 517 11.45 18.33 1.20
N TYR A 518 10.59 18.26 0.18
CA TYR A 518 10.20 19.44 -0.59
C TYR A 518 9.47 20.45 0.30
N ILE A 519 8.48 20.02 1.07
CA ILE A 519 7.74 20.89 1.99
C ILE A 519 8.66 21.51 3.03
N ALA A 520 9.48 20.70 3.69
CA ALA A 520 10.37 21.17 4.74
C ALA A 520 11.39 22.21 4.20
N LYS A 521 12.05 21.92 3.09
CA LYS A 521 13.14 22.76 2.56
C LYS A 521 12.65 23.96 1.76
N ASN A 522 11.61 23.79 0.92
CA ASN A 522 11.21 24.80 -0.06
C ASN A 522 10.00 25.64 0.36
N ILE A 523 9.14 25.12 1.24
CA ILE A 523 7.97 25.86 1.74
C ILE A 523 8.25 26.39 3.15
N LEU A 524 8.70 25.52 4.05
CA LEU A 524 8.92 25.86 5.45
C LEU A 524 10.30 26.48 5.72
N HIS A 525 11.29 26.21 4.86
CA HIS A 525 12.69 26.56 5.06
C HIS A 525 13.25 26.02 6.39
N GLN A 526 12.89 24.79 6.72
CA GLN A 526 13.25 24.08 7.96
C GLN A 526 13.95 22.75 7.66
N ASP A 527 14.60 22.20 8.68
CA ASP A 527 15.18 20.86 8.62
C ASP A 527 14.07 19.81 8.53
N PRO A 528 14.08 18.86 7.58
CA PRO A 528 13.09 17.80 7.49
C PRO A 528 12.90 16.96 8.76
N HIS A 529 13.93 16.85 9.60
CA HIS A 529 13.86 16.11 10.86
C HIS A 529 13.31 16.95 12.04
N ASN A 530 13.09 18.25 11.84
CA ASN A 530 12.69 19.16 12.90
C ASN A 530 11.86 20.32 12.32
N CYS A 531 10.85 19.99 11.51
CA CYS A 531 9.97 20.95 10.87
C CYS A 531 8.57 20.95 11.50
N ASN A 532 7.78 21.97 11.20
CA ASN A 532 6.42 22.08 11.70
C ASN A 532 5.46 22.56 10.61
N TYR A 533 4.53 21.67 10.22
CA TYR A 533 3.50 21.99 9.26
C TYR A 533 2.34 22.77 9.89
N TYR A 534 2.08 22.55 11.19
CA TYR A 534 0.91 23.10 11.90
C TYR A 534 0.83 24.62 11.77
N GLY A 535 -0.34 25.14 11.41
CA GLY A 535 -0.57 26.56 11.21
C GLY A 535 -0.10 27.15 9.88
N ASN A 536 0.67 26.40 9.07
CA ASN A 536 1.24 26.92 7.83
C ASN A 536 0.27 26.78 6.64
N LYS A 537 -0.31 27.91 6.21
CA LYS A 537 -1.30 27.95 5.12
C LYS A 537 -0.71 27.66 3.73
N GLU A 538 0.59 27.88 3.53
CA GLU A 538 1.27 27.58 2.26
C GLU A 538 1.44 26.07 2.09
N VAL A 539 1.79 25.35 3.15
CA VAL A 539 1.78 23.89 3.17
C VAL A 539 0.38 23.36 2.87
N GLY A 540 -0.65 23.90 3.55
CA GLY A 540 -2.02 23.48 3.30
C GLY A 540 -2.48 23.74 1.87
N LYS A 541 -2.15 24.90 1.30
CA LYS A 541 -2.45 25.21 -0.11
C LYS A 541 -1.72 24.27 -1.06
N PHE A 542 -0.45 23.98 -0.83
CA PHE A 542 0.35 23.04 -1.64
C PHE A 542 -0.30 21.65 -1.64
N LEU A 543 -0.63 21.13 -0.46
CA LEU A 543 -1.28 19.82 -0.33
C LEU A 543 -2.66 19.83 -1.00
N TRP A 544 -3.51 20.83 -0.73
CA TRP A 544 -4.84 20.89 -1.33
C TRP A 544 -4.82 20.96 -2.86
N ASP A 545 -3.89 21.75 -3.42
CA ASP A 545 -3.70 21.87 -4.87
C ASP A 545 -3.15 20.57 -5.51
N LEU A 546 -2.53 19.70 -4.72
CA LEU A 546 -2.12 18.36 -5.12
C LEU A 546 -3.30 17.39 -5.07
N LEU A 547 -3.96 17.31 -3.92
CA LEU A 547 -5.01 16.35 -3.62
C LEU A 547 -6.29 16.54 -4.46
N LYS A 548 -6.66 17.80 -4.77
CA LYS A 548 -7.88 18.10 -5.53
C LYS A 548 -7.90 17.57 -6.96
N LEU A 549 -6.76 17.10 -7.46
CA LEU A 549 -6.64 16.52 -8.81
C LEU A 549 -7.22 15.10 -8.89
N GLY A 550 -7.29 14.37 -7.77
CA GLY A 550 -7.66 12.96 -7.80
C GLY A 550 -6.84 12.18 -8.82
N ALA A 551 -7.47 11.27 -9.53
CA ALA A 551 -6.85 10.46 -10.58
C ALA A 551 -6.94 11.09 -12.00
N THR A 552 -7.11 12.42 -12.13
CA THR A 552 -7.31 13.06 -13.45
C THR A 552 -6.05 13.24 -14.28
N LYS A 553 -4.87 13.13 -13.66
CA LYS A 553 -3.55 13.29 -14.31
C LYS A 553 -2.62 12.13 -13.98
N ASP A 554 -1.61 11.93 -14.82
CA ASP A 554 -0.50 11.03 -14.49
C ASP A 554 0.21 11.53 -13.21
N TRP A 555 0.29 10.68 -12.21
CA TRP A 555 0.86 10.99 -10.91
C TRP A 555 2.34 11.42 -10.98
N ARG A 556 3.10 10.91 -11.96
CA ARG A 556 4.51 11.25 -12.18
C ARG A 556 4.65 12.68 -12.67
N GLU A 557 3.78 13.09 -13.58
CA GLU A 557 3.70 14.48 -14.06
C GLU A 557 3.32 15.43 -12.92
N VAL A 558 2.37 15.02 -12.08
CA VAL A 558 1.93 15.82 -10.92
C VAL A 558 3.08 16.00 -9.92
N ILE A 559 3.82 14.96 -9.57
CA ILE A 559 5.00 15.07 -8.70
C ILE A 559 6.02 16.02 -9.31
N LYS A 560 6.35 15.86 -10.59
CA LYS A 560 7.32 16.71 -11.30
C LYS A 560 6.87 18.18 -11.36
N GLU A 561 5.60 18.44 -11.68
CA GLU A 561 5.04 19.80 -11.69
C GLU A 561 5.10 20.46 -10.31
N LYS A 562 4.86 19.70 -9.24
CA LYS A 562 4.77 20.21 -7.88
C LYS A 562 6.12 20.36 -7.19
N THR A 563 7.05 19.45 -7.42
CA THR A 563 8.35 19.41 -6.73
C THR A 563 9.51 19.87 -7.61
N GLY A 564 9.32 19.93 -8.94
CA GLY A 564 10.38 20.20 -9.90
C GLY A 564 11.28 18.99 -10.21
N GLU A 565 11.03 17.84 -9.59
CA GLU A 565 11.83 16.63 -9.72
C GLU A 565 10.94 15.42 -10.08
N GLU A 566 11.48 14.49 -10.87
CA GLU A 566 10.84 13.20 -11.12
C GLU A 566 10.86 12.34 -9.86
N ILE A 567 9.94 11.36 -9.78
CA ILE A 567 9.93 10.42 -8.66
C ILE A 567 11.26 9.68 -8.58
N SER A 568 11.85 9.64 -7.39
CA SER A 568 13.14 8.99 -7.17
C SER A 568 13.39 8.70 -5.68
N PRO A 569 14.34 7.83 -5.33
CA PRO A 569 14.73 7.56 -3.95
C PRO A 569 15.51 8.72 -3.28
N LYS A 570 15.81 9.81 -4.01
CA LYS A 570 16.61 10.94 -3.51
C LYS A 570 16.08 11.51 -2.19
N GLY A 571 14.75 11.71 -2.10
CA GLY A 571 14.13 12.25 -0.89
C GLY A 571 14.40 11.37 0.34
N MET A 572 14.30 10.06 0.17
CA MET A 572 14.57 9.09 1.24
C MET A 572 16.06 9.06 1.61
N LEU A 573 16.97 9.08 0.62
CA LEU A 573 18.40 9.13 0.86
C LEU A 573 18.82 10.39 1.62
N GLU A 574 18.29 11.55 1.25
CA GLU A 574 18.56 12.81 1.94
C GLU A 574 18.03 12.80 3.38
N TYR A 575 16.85 12.21 3.60
CA TYR A 575 16.27 12.10 4.94
C TYR A 575 17.10 11.18 5.84
N PHE A 576 17.59 10.05 5.36
CA PHE A 576 18.41 9.12 6.15
C PHE A 576 19.93 9.38 6.07
N ALA A 577 20.40 10.45 5.42
CA ALA A 577 21.83 10.74 5.31
C ALA A 577 22.55 10.89 6.68
N PRO A 578 21.96 11.51 7.74
CA PRO A 578 22.58 11.54 9.06
C PRO A 578 22.75 10.14 9.68
N LEU A 579 21.77 9.26 9.46
CA LEU A 579 21.85 7.87 9.90
C LEU A 579 22.93 7.09 9.15
N GLU A 580 23.04 7.28 7.84
CA GLU A 580 24.09 6.64 7.04
C GLU A 580 25.49 7.01 7.54
N GLN A 581 25.70 8.28 7.86
CA GLN A 581 26.96 8.75 8.42
C GLN A 581 27.27 8.08 9.77
N TYR A 582 26.30 8.06 10.69
CA TYR A 582 26.43 7.37 11.97
C TYR A 582 26.76 5.88 11.80
N LEU A 583 26.04 5.19 10.90
CA LEU A 583 26.27 3.76 10.65
C LEU A 583 27.66 3.49 10.06
N LYS A 584 28.18 4.35 9.17
CA LYS A 584 29.56 4.26 8.64
C LYS A 584 30.60 4.35 9.76
N GLU A 585 30.38 5.23 10.75
CA GLU A 585 31.25 5.35 11.91
C GLU A 585 31.19 4.10 12.81
N GLN A 586 29.98 3.58 13.05
CA GLN A 586 29.79 2.35 13.83
C GLN A 586 30.38 1.10 13.16
N ASN A 587 30.41 1.08 11.84
CA ASN A 587 30.90 -0.04 11.04
C ASN A 587 32.37 0.12 10.60
N ALA A 588 33.07 1.15 11.08
CA ALA A 588 34.50 1.29 10.79
C ALA A 588 35.23 -0.01 11.13
N ASN A 589 35.98 -0.58 10.19
CA ASN A 589 36.69 -1.86 10.30
C ASN A 589 35.81 -3.12 10.28
N ARG A 590 34.54 -3.04 9.85
CA ARG A 590 33.66 -4.19 9.66
C ARG A 590 33.48 -4.50 8.17
N GLU A 591 33.27 -5.78 7.85
CA GLU A 591 32.88 -6.19 6.50
C GLU A 591 31.40 -5.87 6.27
N VAL A 592 31.15 -4.90 5.40
CA VAL A 592 29.79 -4.35 5.17
C VAL A 592 28.99 -5.22 4.20
N SER A 593 29.66 -5.85 3.21
CA SER A 593 28.98 -6.69 2.21
C SER A 593 28.49 -8.04 2.78
N TRP A 594 27.45 -8.59 2.15
CA TRP A 594 27.01 -9.98 2.34
C TRP A 594 27.16 -10.83 1.05
N GLU A 595 27.75 -10.28 0.00
CA GLU A 595 28.02 -10.96 -1.28
C GLU A 595 29.25 -11.86 -1.22
#